data_e2601a055eb4c19361668d06f339d3cd
#
_entry.id   e2601a055eb4c19361668d06f339d3cd
#
_cell.length_a   1.000
_cell.length_b   1.000
_cell.length_c   1.000
_cell.angle_alpha   90.00
_cell.angle_beta   90.00
_cell.angle_gamma   90.00
#
_symmetry.space_group_name_H-M   'P 1'
#
loop_
_entity.id
_entity.type
_entity.pdbx_description
1 polymer ?
#
loop_
_entity_poly.entity_id
_entity_poly.type
_entity_poly.pdbx_seq_one_letter_code
_entity_poly.pdbx_strand_id
1 'polypeptide(L)'
;MKKIPLYVGMLVFLLSLSISGCGGAKQVNAVSDDEKLAFAKTVGDTISIADEKTEYEILIIEPGFDFWLQSIAKPEGYYSQSFLENRNQLYVTEWNIRASQPFSYDPNLYELRIDYDPHIDYGYEVNYKLYNYFIYFQRKYNQRLGPFVPRI
;
A
#
# COMPACT_ATOMS: atom_id res chain seq x y z
N MET A 1 -17.07 45.21 -49.22
CA MET A 1 -17.53 44.38 -48.10
C MET A 1 -17.06 42.95 -48.37
N LYS A 2 -16.00 42.52 -47.65
CA LYS A 2 -15.45 41.16 -47.81
C LYS A 2 -16.28 40.19 -46.96
N LYS A 3 -16.94 39.23 -47.61
CA LYS A 3 -17.66 38.16 -46.93
C LYS A 3 -16.62 37.19 -46.30
N ILE A 4 -16.53 37.15 -45.00
CA ILE A 4 -15.74 36.14 -44.26
C ILE A 4 -16.46 34.82 -44.49
N PRO A 5 -15.80 33.79 -45.04
CA PRO A 5 -16.49 32.53 -45.33
C PRO A 5 -16.92 31.83 -44.03
N LEU A 6 -18.16 31.38 -44.03
CA LEU A 6 -18.86 30.69 -42.94
C LEU A 6 -18.04 29.52 -42.34
N TYR A 7 -17.11 28.98 -43.10
CA TYR A 7 -16.24 27.86 -42.73
C TYR A 7 -15.20 28.21 -41.65
N VAL A 8 -14.79 29.49 -41.51
CA VAL A 8 -13.83 29.92 -40.49
C VAL A 8 -14.48 29.89 -39.11
N GLY A 9 -15.75 30.25 -39.00
CA GLY A 9 -16.52 30.18 -37.75
C GLY A 9 -16.77 28.76 -37.27
N MET A 10 -17.02 27.84 -38.23
CA MET A 10 -17.26 26.42 -37.93
C MET A 10 -15.98 25.70 -37.48
N LEU A 11 -14.82 26.09 -38.01
CA LEU A 11 -13.52 25.50 -37.65
C LEU A 11 -13.05 25.93 -36.26
N VAL A 12 -13.35 27.17 -35.85
CA VAL A 12 -13.07 27.68 -34.52
C VAL A 12 -13.99 27.05 -33.47
N PHE A 13 -15.24 26.74 -33.83
CA PHE A 13 -16.19 26.08 -32.93
C PHE A 13 -15.87 24.60 -32.72
N LEU A 14 -15.29 23.91 -33.72
CA LEU A 14 -14.84 22.52 -33.59
C LEU A 14 -13.55 22.39 -32.79
N LEU A 15 -12.73 23.44 -32.72
CA LEU A 15 -11.49 23.42 -31.95
C LEU A 15 -11.71 23.65 -30.44
N SER A 16 -12.86 24.20 -30.04
CA SER A 16 -13.18 24.47 -28.62
C SER A 16 -13.81 23.28 -27.87
N LEU A 17 -14.14 22.16 -28.54
CA LEU A 17 -14.74 20.99 -27.91
C LEU A 17 -13.73 19.91 -27.50
N SER A 18 -12.44 20.07 -27.72
CA SER A 18 -11.44 19.04 -27.46
C SER A 18 -10.68 19.19 -26.13
N ILE A 19 -11.11 20.05 -25.21
CA ILE A 19 -10.49 20.20 -23.87
C ILE A 19 -11.43 19.68 -22.78
N SER A 20 -12.12 18.59 -23.04
CA SER A 20 -12.65 17.74 -21.98
C SER A 20 -11.61 16.65 -21.70
N GLY A 21 -10.45 17.05 -21.26
CA GLY A 21 -9.50 16.14 -20.65
C GLY A 21 -10.17 15.52 -19.42
N CYS A 22 -10.66 14.29 -19.54
CA CYS A 22 -10.87 13.41 -18.41
C CYS A 22 -9.54 13.27 -17.69
N GLY A 23 -9.22 14.21 -16.83
CA GLY A 23 -8.29 14.02 -15.74
C GLY A 23 -8.90 12.92 -14.87
N GLY A 24 -8.61 11.65 -15.20
CA GLY A 24 -8.83 10.54 -14.28
C GLY A 24 -8.11 10.90 -13.00
N ALA A 25 -8.85 11.46 -12.05
CA ALA A 25 -8.36 11.62 -10.70
C ALA A 25 -7.95 10.23 -10.25
N LYS A 26 -6.63 9.98 -10.19
CA LYS A 26 -6.11 8.89 -9.39
C LYS A 26 -6.72 9.10 -8.02
N GLN A 27 -7.74 8.31 -7.67
CA GLN A 27 -8.17 8.18 -6.29
C GLN A 27 -7.01 7.51 -5.55
N VAL A 28 -6.05 8.31 -5.19
CA VAL A 28 -5.15 7.99 -4.10
C VAL A 28 -6.09 7.92 -2.89
N ASN A 29 -6.21 6.74 -2.28
CA ASN A 29 -6.96 6.59 -1.05
C ASN A 29 -6.37 7.61 -0.06
N ALA A 30 -7.10 8.69 0.17
CA ALA A 30 -6.62 9.77 1.02
C ALA A 30 -6.28 9.18 2.40
N VAL A 31 -5.13 9.58 2.92
CA VAL A 31 -4.70 9.22 4.28
C VAL A 31 -5.63 9.96 5.25
N SER A 32 -6.31 9.23 6.14
CA SER A 32 -7.18 9.82 7.15
C SER A 32 -6.38 10.57 8.21
N ASP A 33 -7.06 11.43 8.99
CA ASP A 33 -6.37 12.17 10.06
C ASP A 33 -5.89 11.25 11.17
N ASP A 34 -6.61 10.16 11.46
CA ASP A 34 -6.18 9.12 12.40
C ASP A 34 -4.93 8.37 11.90
N GLU A 35 -4.84 8.11 10.60
CA GLU A 35 -3.61 7.55 10.02
C GLU A 35 -2.43 8.51 10.13
N LYS A 36 -2.66 9.80 9.90
CA LYS A 36 -1.59 10.82 10.08
C LYS A 36 -1.09 10.85 11.52
N LEU A 37 -2.00 10.70 12.51
CA LEU A 37 -1.63 10.60 13.92
C LEU A 37 -0.78 9.36 14.19
N ALA A 38 -1.15 8.20 13.61
CA ALA A 38 -0.36 6.97 13.71
C ALA A 38 1.03 7.15 13.08
N PHE A 39 1.09 7.73 11.89
CA PHE A 39 2.35 7.95 11.16
C PHE A 39 3.29 8.95 11.84
N ALA A 40 2.75 9.88 12.62
CA ALA A 40 3.52 10.87 13.37
C ALA A 40 4.16 10.32 14.66
N LYS A 41 3.81 9.13 15.09
CA LYS A 41 4.43 8.50 16.27
C LYS A 41 5.89 8.15 15.97
N THR A 42 6.78 8.60 16.83
CA THR A 42 8.24 8.40 16.69
C THR A 42 8.80 7.35 17.65
N VAL A 43 8.00 6.93 18.64
CA VAL A 43 8.39 5.88 19.57
C VAL A 43 8.05 4.55 18.94
N GLY A 44 9.08 3.72 18.71
CA GLY A 44 8.90 2.39 18.15
C GLY A 44 8.31 1.46 19.20
N ASP A 45 7.11 0.98 18.94
CA ASP A 45 6.61 -0.20 19.62
C ASP A 45 7.17 -1.43 18.90
N THR A 46 7.88 -2.27 19.62
CA THR A 46 8.32 -3.56 19.09
C THR A 46 7.13 -4.51 19.17
N ILE A 47 6.57 -4.88 18.04
CA ILE A 47 5.54 -5.92 17.99
C ILE A 47 6.25 -7.25 17.74
N SER A 48 6.36 -8.06 18.78
CA SER A 48 6.66 -9.47 18.66
C SER A 48 5.38 -10.22 18.30
N ILE A 49 5.42 -10.98 17.23
CA ILE A 49 4.28 -11.74 16.73
C ILE A 49 4.67 -13.21 16.82
N ALA A 50 4.30 -13.84 17.93
CA ALA A 50 4.34 -15.29 18.05
C ALA A 50 2.90 -15.81 17.95
N ASP A 51 2.65 -16.76 17.06
CA ASP A 51 1.45 -17.58 17.14
C ASP A 51 1.71 -18.68 18.17
N GLU A 52 0.86 -18.80 19.20
CA GLU A 52 1.01 -19.81 20.27
C GLU A 52 0.97 -21.26 19.73
N LYS A 53 0.52 -21.45 18.51
CA LYS A 53 0.39 -22.76 17.86
C LYS A 53 1.51 -23.08 16.88
N THR A 54 2.24 -22.07 16.45
CA THR A 54 3.35 -22.22 15.51
C THR A 54 4.63 -21.66 16.16
N GLU A 55 5.76 -22.31 15.91
CA GLU A 55 7.08 -21.89 16.45
C GLU A 55 7.64 -20.66 15.71
N TYR A 56 6.80 -19.94 14.94
CA TYR A 56 7.22 -18.82 14.11
C TYR A 56 6.91 -17.48 14.78
N GLU A 57 7.91 -16.62 14.81
CA GLU A 57 7.83 -15.25 15.31
C GLU A 57 8.23 -14.27 14.21
N ILE A 58 7.43 -13.24 13.98
CA ILE A 58 7.82 -12.07 13.16
C ILE A 58 7.98 -10.88 14.09
N LEU A 59 9.16 -10.25 14.04
CA LEU A 59 9.44 -9.03 14.77
C LEU A 59 9.27 -7.82 13.85
N ILE A 60 8.28 -6.98 14.12
CA ILE A 60 8.07 -5.71 13.40
C ILE A 60 8.41 -4.57 14.35
N ILE A 61 9.43 -3.78 14.00
CA ILE A 61 9.83 -2.57 14.71
C ILE A 61 9.53 -1.37 13.83
N GLU A 62 8.30 -0.90 13.89
CA GLU A 62 7.87 0.24 13.06
C GLU A 62 7.03 1.22 13.90
N PRO A 63 7.52 2.46 14.11
CA PRO A 63 6.84 3.46 14.94
C PRO A 63 5.42 3.74 14.45
N GLY A 64 4.44 3.60 15.36
CA GLY A 64 3.04 3.87 15.13
C GLY A 64 2.25 2.72 14.51
N PHE A 65 2.91 1.61 14.15
CA PHE A 65 2.21 0.48 13.55
C PHE A 65 1.23 -0.19 14.51
N ASP A 66 1.60 -0.39 15.78
CA ASP A 66 0.71 -0.98 16.78
C ASP A 66 -0.57 -0.15 16.97
N PHE A 67 -0.41 1.16 17.15
CA PHE A 67 -1.56 2.06 17.25
C PHE A 67 -2.45 2.00 15.99
N TRP A 68 -1.84 1.97 14.80
CA TRP A 68 -2.58 1.88 13.54
C TRP A 68 -3.31 0.54 13.43
N LEU A 69 -2.66 -0.55 13.81
CA LEU A 69 -3.24 -1.89 13.77
C LEU A 69 -4.49 -1.99 14.64
N GLN A 70 -4.45 -1.41 15.85
CA GLN A 70 -5.56 -1.46 16.82
C GLN A 70 -6.70 -0.51 16.49
N SER A 71 -6.41 0.65 15.86
CA SER A 71 -7.43 1.70 15.68
C SER A 71 -7.93 1.85 14.24
N ILE A 72 -7.20 1.37 13.24
CA ILE A 72 -7.49 1.67 11.82
C ILE A 72 -7.64 0.41 10.98
N ALA A 73 -6.83 -0.62 11.24
CA ALA A 73 -6.87 -1.86 10.48
C ALA A 73 -8.24 -2.54 10.56
N LYS A 74 -8.59 -3.32 9.55
CA LYS A 74 -9.76 -4.21 9.65
C LYS A 74 -9.52 -5.21 10.79
N PRO A 75 -10.53 -5.51 11.61
CA PRO A 75 -10.38 -6.41 12.75
C PRO A 75 -9.99 -7.83 12.30
N GLU A 76 -9.42 -8.57 13.23
CA GLU A 76 -9.18 -10.00 13.03
C GLU A 76 -10.47 -10.72 12.62
N GLY A 77 -10.33 -11.74 11.78
CA GLY A 77 -11.48 -12.47 11.21
C GLY A 77 -12.14 -11.79 10.01
N TYR A 78 -11.80 -10.53 9.68
CA TYR A 78 -12.37 -9.85 8.50
C TYR A 78 -11.92 -10.50 7.19
N TYR A 79 -10.67 -10.90 7.10
CA TYR A 79 -10.11 -11.64 5.96
C TYR A 79 -9.90 -13.11 6.33
N SER A 80 -10.03 -14.02 5.37
CA SER A 80 -9.65 -15.41 5.58
C SER A 80 -8.12 -15.55 5.62
N GLN A 81 -7.61 -16.59 6.30
CA GLN A 81 -6.19 -16.89 6.34
C GLN A 81 -5.62 -17.04 4.92
N SER A 82 -6.28 -17.78 4.04
CA SER A 82 -5.85 -17.99 2.66
C SER A 82 -5.80 -16.67 1.85
N PHE A 83 -6.67 -15.70 2.12
CA PHE A 83 -6.58 -14.38 1.51
C PHE A 83 -5.30 -13.66 1.98
N LEU A 84 -5.04 -13.69 3.29
CA LEU A 84 -3.87 -13.05 3.89
C LEU A 84 -2.57 -13.65 3.35
N GLU A 85 -2.47 -14.99 3.31
CA GLU A 85 -1.32 -15.74 2.77
C GLU A 85 -1.02 -15.36 1.32
N ASN A 86 -2.03 -15.40 0.46
CA ASN A 86 -1.87 -15.02 -0.95
C ASN A 86 -1.40 -13.58 -1.11
N ARG A 87 -1.89 -12.65 -0.29
CA ARG A 87 -1.47 -11.25 -0.32
C ARG A 87 -0.04 -11.07 0.20
N ASN A 88 0.29 -11.73 1.30
CA ASN A 88 1.62 -11.70 1.89
C ASN A 88 2.67 -12.22 0.91
N GLN A 89 2.41 -13.34 0.25
CA GLN A 89 3.32 -13.87 -0.78
C GLN A 89 3.64 -12.85 -1.88
N LEU A 90 2.63 -12.14 -2.38
CA LEU A 90 2.82 -11.12 -3.41
C LEU A 90 3.62 -9.92 -2.87
N TYR A 91 3.28 -9.44 -1.68
CA TYR A 91 3.95 -8.29 -1.07
C TYR A 91 5.41 -8.61 -0.68
N VAL A 92 5.66 -9.79 -0.12
CA VAL A 92 7.01 -10.24 0.20
C VAL A 92 7.86 -10.40 -1.06
N THR A 93 7.29 -10.96 -2.13
CA THR A 93 7.99 -11.09 -3.41
C THR A 93 8.43 -9.72 -3.93
N GLU A 94 7.51 -8.75 -3.96
CA GLU A 94 7.81 -7.40 -4.43
C GLU A 94 8.79 -6.68 -3.49
N TRP A 95 8.62 -6.82 -2.17
CA TRP A 95 9.55 -6.30 -1.18
C TRP A 95 10.98 -6.82 -1.40
N ASN A 96 11.11 -8.14 -1.53
CA ASN A 96 12.41 -8.79 -1.69
C ASN A 96 13.11 -8.43 -3.01
N ILE A 97 12.34 -8.18 -4.07
CA ILE A 97 12.87 -7.64 -5.33
C ILE A 97 13.47 -6.25 -5.06
N ARG A 98 12.77 -5.36 -4.33
CA ARG A 98 13.23 -4.01 -4.03
C ARG A 98 14.44 -4.01 -3.10
N ALA A 99 14.42 -4.82 -2.04
CA ALA A 99 15.54 -4.98 -1.14
C ALA A 99 16.82 -5.47 -1.85
N SER A 100 16.68 -6.20 -2.95
CA SER A 100 17.79 -6.67 -3.76
C SER A 100 18.31 -5.63 -4.77
N GLN A 101 17.65 -4.47 -4.90
CA GLN A 101 17.94 -3.45 -5.90
C GLN A 101 18.16 -2.06 -5.27
N PRO A 102 19.17 -1.87 -4.41
CA PRO A 102 19.38 -0.62 -3.67
C PRO A 102 19.72 0.60 -4.55
N PHE A 103 20.07 0.40 -5.81
CA PHE A 103 20.26 1.49 -6.76
C PHE A 103 18.96 2.00 -7.39
N SER A 104 17.89 1.20 -7.34
CA SER A 104 16.59 1.53 -7.93
C SER A 104 15.54 1.89 -6.89
N TYR A 105 15.70 1.40 -5.67
CA TYR A 105 14.78 1.60 -4.55
C TYR A 105 15.53 2.10 -3.32
N ASP A 106 14.86 2.90 -2.49
CA ASP A 106 15.48 3.44 -1.28
C ASP A 106 15.86 2.32 -0.29
N PRO A 107 17.16 2.12 -0.03
CA PRO A 107 17.61 1.07 0.88
C PRO A 107 17.20 1.32 2.35
N ASN A 108 16.85 2.55 2.72
CA ASN A 108 16.34 2.82 4.07
C ASN A 108 14.88 2.38 4.24
N LEU A 109 14.15 2.18 3.14
CA LEU A 109 12.80 1.63 3.18
C LEU A 109 12.79 0.09 3.07
N TYR A 110 13.74 -0.47 2.34
CA TYR A 110 13.83 -1.91 2.06
C TYR A 110 15.15 -2.48 2.57
N GLU A 111 15.41 -2.30 3.89
CA GLU A 111 16.71 -2.63 4.49
C GLU A 111 17.05 -4.13 4.42
N LEU A 112 16.09 -4.97 4.75
CA LEU A 112 16.28 -6.42 4.85
C LEU A 112 15.26 -7.16 4.00
N ARG A 113 15.66 -8.33 3.52
CA ARG A 113 14.73 -9.27 2.91
C ARG A 113 13.85 -9.89 3.98
N ILE A 114 12.61 -10.14 3.63
CA ILE A 114 11.66 -10.85 4.48
C ILE A 114 11.72 -12.34 4.11
N ASP A 115 12.00 -13.17 5.09
CA ASP A 115 11.99 -14.64 4.95
C ASP A 115 10.57 -15.14 5.21
N TYR A 116 9.86 -15.43 4.13
CA TYR A 116 8.49 -15.92 4.15
C TYR A 116 8.35 -17.02 3.08
N ASP A 117 8.13 -18.26 3.52
CA ASP A 117 7.91 -19.40 2.65
C ASP A 117 6.41 -19.68 2.53
N PRO A 118 5.81 -19.61 1.33
CA PRO A 118 4.38 -19.88 1.14
C PRO A 118 3.96 -21.34 1.40
N HIS A 119 4.90 -22.26 1.61
CA HIS A 119 4.62 -23.66 1.94
C HIS A 119 4.56 -23.91 3.45
N ILE A 120 4.90 -22.90 4.26
CA ILE A 120 4.83 -22.97 5.71
C ILE A 120 3.51 -22.36 6.19
N ASP A 121 2.79 -23.09 7.03
CA ASP A 121 1.62 -22.54 7.74
C ASP A 121 2.10 -21.73 8.96
N TYR A 122 2.14 -20.40 8.81
CA TYR A 122 2.51 -19.46 9.87
C TYR A 122 1.35 -19.15 10.83
N GLY A 123 0.16 -19.69 10.57
CA GLY A 123 -1.05 -19.38 11.32
C GLY A 123 -1.71 -18.05 10.93
N TYR A 124 -2.91 -17.86 11.48
CA TYR A 124 -3.72 -16.68 11.15
C TYR A 124 -3.10 -15.39 11.64
N GLU A 125 -2.65 -15.36 12.89
CA GLU A 125 -2.19 -14.13 13.56
C GLU A 125 -0.94 -13.55 12.88
N VAL A 126 0.04 -14.38 12.58
CA VAL A 126 1.25 -13.97 11.84
C VAL A 126 0.87 -13.39 10.48
N ASN A 127 0.03 -14.08 9.75
CA ASN A 127 -0.41 -13.62 8.43
C ASN A 127 -1.23 -12.34 8.49
N TYR A 128 -2.09 -12.15 9.50
CA TYR A 128 -2.87 -10.96 9.72
C TYR A 128 -1.98 -9.74 10.00
N LYS A 129 -1.03 -9.87 10.91
CA LYS A 129 -0.13 -8.77 11.28
C LYS A 129 0.80 -8.40 10.13
N LEU A 130 1.38 -9.39 9.44
CA LEU A 130 2.24 -9.16 8.27
C LEU A 130 1.49 -8.45 7.13
N TYR A 131 0.28 -8.88 6.82
CA TYR A 131 -0.56 -8.23 5.82
C TYR A 131 -0.83 -6.76 6.18
N ASN A 132 -1.24 -6.51 7.41
CA ASN A 132 -1.54 -5.15 7.88
C ASN A 132 -0.28 -4.28 7.94
N TYR A 133 0.89 -4.85 8.25
CA TYR A 133 2.16 -4.14 8.13
C TYR A 133 2.41 -3.67 6.70
N PHE A 134 2.21 -4.50 5.70
CA PHE A 134 2.35 -4.09 4.30
C PHE A 134 1.35 -3.01 3.90
N ILE A 135 0.11 -3.07 4.39
CA ILE A 135 -0.87 -2.00 4.14
C ILE A 135 -0.41 -0.68 4.78
N TYR A 136 -0.02 -0.73 6.06
CA TYR A 136 0.52 0.41 6.80
C TYR A 136 1.72 1.03 6.09
N PHE A 137 2.73 0.23 5.76
CA PHE A 137 3.96 0.65 5.08
C PHE A 137 3.65 1.36 3.75
N GLN A 138 2.82 0.75 2.91
CA GLN A 138 2.47 1.32 1.62
C GLN A 138 1.77 2.67 1.76
N ARG A 139 0.93 2.84 2.77
CA ARG A 139 0.20 4.08 3.02
C ARG A 139 1.08 5.15 3.66
N LYS A 140 1.90 4.77 4.64
CA LYS A 140 2.82 5.68 5.35
C LYS A 140 3.87 6.26 4.41
N TYR A 141 4.52 5.41 3.63
CA TYR A 141 5.63 5.78 2.75
C TYR A 141 5.22 6.03 1.30
N ASN A 142 3.91 6.09 1.03
CA ASN A 142 3.35 6.27 -0.33
C ASN A 142 3.96 5.29 -1.35
N GLN A 143 4.10 4.03 -0.93
CA GLN A 143 4.62 2.94 -1.76
C GLN A 143 3.48 2.09 -2.32
N ARG A 144 3.78 1.29 -3.33
CA ARG A 144 2.87 0.30 -3.87
C ARG A 144 3.60 -1.01 -4.12
N LEU A 145 3.28 -2.03 -3.34
CA LEU A 145 3.80 -3.38 -3.47
C LEU A 145 2.86 -4.22 -4.33
N GLY A 146 3.22 -4.38 -5.61
CA GLY A 146 2.43 -5.19 -6.54
C GLY A 146 1.19 -4.49 -7.13
N PRO A 147 0.20 -5.27 -7.62
CA PRO A 147 -0.89 -4.74 -8.46
C PRO A 147 -2.02 -4.08 -7.66
N PHE A 148 -2.11 -4.33 -6.36
CA PHE A 148 -3.23 -3.90 -5.55
C PHE A 148 -3.00 -2.53 -4.90
N VAL A 149 -4.08 -1.74 -4.83
CA VAL A 149 -4.07 -0.49 -4.06
C VAL A 149 -4.29 -0.84 -2.58
N PRO A 150 -3.42 -0.37 -1.66
CA PRO A 150 -3.59 -0.62 -0.23
C PRO A 150 -4.86 0.09 0.29
N ARG A 151 -5.82 -0.69 0.77
CA ARG A 151 -7.10 -0.20 1.31
C ARG A 151 -7.26 -0.63 2.76
N ILE A 152 -7.90 0.23 3.54
CA ILE A 152 -8.36 0.01 4.92
C ILE A 152 -9.88 -0.12 4.96
#